data_f5681d5c838f137faf5863c7f7bb7112
#
_entry.id   f5681d5c838f137faf5863c7f7bb7112
#
_cell.length_a   1.000
_cell.length_b   1.000
_cell.length_c   1.000
_cell.angle_alpha   90.00
_cell.angle_beta   90.00
_cell.angle_gamma   90.00
#
_symmetry.space_group_name_H-M   'P 1'
#
loop_
_entity.id
_entity.type
_entity.pdbx_description
1 polymer ?
#
loop_
_entity_poly.entity_id
_entity_poly.type
_entity_poly.pdbx_seq_one_letter_code
_entity_poly.pdbx_strand_id
1 'polypeptide(L)'
;KFRSSYGVDLAFWGYDGYGYPDYLGTMTHTDASWVQSEMNRGMRWQTENYFSYNQTFAEKHNVSVVLGQSAARYRSRNIGGKDFDLFDLNPIHANIGSATAAETESILWGGIGDATHTSIASYFGRIDYNFAERYMLQVTVRRDGSSHFGANNKWGVFPSFSLGWNVWNEPYLAKMKPEWFDVLKFRFSWGQNGNESIGDFRYRALMSGGQNYYFGGSYK
;
A
#
# COMPACT_ATOMS: atom_id res chain seq x y z
N LYS A 1 26.82 2.32 13.27
CA LYS A 1 25.60 2.71 14.01
C LYS A 1 24.50 1.72 13.66
N PHE A 2 23.78 1.25 14.69
CA PHE A 2 22.57 0.42 14.51
C PHE A 2 21.33 1.25 14.86
N ARG A 3 20.26 1.10 14.09
CA ARG A 3 18.94 1.67 14.39
C ARG A 3 17.88 0.61 14.23
N SER A 4 16.99 0.56 15.22
CA SER A 4 15.78 -0.27 15.22
C SER A 4 14.59 0.63 15.48
N SER A 5 13.52 0.46 14.71
CA SER A 5 12.26 1.17 14.88
C SER A 5 11.10 0.21 14.75
N TYR A 6 10.08 0.45 15.55
CA TYR A 6 8.83 -0.30 15.53
C TYR A 6 7.66 0.69 15.62
N GLY A 7 6.68 0.52 14.76
CA GLY A 7 5.49 1.36 14.73
C GLY A 7 4.23 0.50 14.69
N VAL A 8 3.18 0.97 15.36
CA VAL A 8 1.84 0.37 15.33
C VAL A 8 0.83 1.48 15.13
N ASP A 9 -0.03 1.32 14.12
CA ASP A 9 -1.17 2.18 13.86
C ASP A 9 -2.45 1.37 14.05
N LEU A 10 -3.36 1.91 14.85
CA LEU A 10 -4.70 1.38 15.07
C LEU A 10 -5.70 2.40 14.56
N ALA A 11 -6.62 1.96 13.71
CA ALA A 11 -7.67 2.79 13.15
C ALA A 11 -9.03 2.14 13.40
N PHE A 12 -9.98 2.95 13.82
CA PHE A 12 -11.37 2.58 13.98
C PHE A 12 -12.19 3.64 13.24
N TRP A 13 -13.05 3.20 12.34
CA TRP A 13 -13.93 4.10 11.60
C TRP A 13 -15.26 3.41 11.33
N GLY A 14 -16.30 4.18 11.19
CA GLY A 14 -17.64 3.71 10.91
C GLY A 14 -18.31 4.56 9.84
N TYR A 15 -19.35 4.02 9.30
CA TYR A 15 -20.23 4.68 8.36
C TYR A 15 -21.67 4.31 8.72
N ASP A 16 -22.51 5.34 8.82
CA ASP A 16 -23.95 5.21 8.98
C ASP A 16 -24.63 5.89 7.80
N GLY A 17 -25.58 5.19 7.19
CA GLY A 17 -26.35 5.67 6.07
C GLY A 17 -27.83 5.34 6.25
N TYR A 18 -28.68 6.18 5.73
CA TYR A 18 -30.11 5.93 5.65
C TYR A 18 -30.68 6.49 4.35
N GLY A 19 -31.80 5.95 3.91
CA GLY A 19 -32.54 6.43 2.76
C GLY A 19 -34.03 6.34 2.98
N TYR A 20 -34.75 7.25 2.33
CA TYR A 20 -36.20 7.27 2.32
C TYR A 20 -36.72 6.62 1.05
N PRO A 21 -38.00 6.23 1.05
CA PRO A 21 -38.69 5.86 -0.18
C PRO A 21 -38.58 7.01 -1.19
N ASP A 22 -38.21 6.69 -2.41
CA ASP A 22 -38.02 7.63 -3.49
C ASP A 22 -38.86 7.22 -4.71
N TYR A 23 -39.70 8.11 -5.16
CA TYR A 23 -40.62 7.91 -6.27
C TYR A 23 -40.33 8.86 -7.45
N LEU A 24 -39.07 9.26 -7.61
CA LEU A 24 -38.62 10.14 -8.69
C LEU A 24 -38.66 9.46 -10.07
N GLY A 25 -39.83 9.46 -10.66
CA GLY A 25 -40.04 9.03 -12.05
C GLY A 25 -40.21 7.52 -12.25
N THR A 26 -40.18 7.10 -13.50
CA THR A 26 -40.46 5.71 -13.91
C THR A 26 -39.22 4.81 -13.98
N MET A 27 -38.03 5.34 -13.72
CA MET A 27 -36.78 4.62 -13.96
C MET A 27 -36.07 4.07 -12.72
N THR A 28 -36.20 4.73 -11.59
CA THR A 28 -35.61 4.27 -10.33
C THR A 28 -36.50 4.72 -9.17
N HIS A 29 -36.97 3.77 -8.40
CA HIS A 29 -37.64 4.05 -7.15
C HIS A 29 -37.17 3.05 -6.08
N THR A 30 -37.13 3.50 -4.86
CA THR A 30 -36.90 2.66 -3.69
C THR A 30 -38.20 2.62 -2.90
N ASP A 31 -38.85 1.48 -2.84
CA ASP A 31 -40.18 1.34 -2.21
C ASP A 31 -40.10 1.39 -0.68
N ALA A 32 -38.95 1.06 -0.10
CA ALA A 32 -38.75 0.99 1.34
C ALA A 32 -37.72 1.99 1.84
N SER A 33 -37.90 2.53 3.03
CA SER A 33 -36.83 3.18 3.76
C SER A 33 -35.78 2.16 4.16
N TRP A 34 -34.53 2.60 4.30
CA TRP A 34 -33.46 1.73 4.71
C TRP A 34 -32.46 2.44 5.63
N VAL A 35 -31.79 1.66 6.44
CA VAL A 35 -30.66 2.10 7.27
C VAL A 35 -29.50 1.12 7.11
N GLN A 36 -28.31 1.64 7.13
CA GLN A 36 -27.07 0.88 7.03
C GLN A 36 -26.08 1.39 8.06
N SER A 37 -25.42 0.47 8.76
CA SER A 37 -24.34 0.80 9.66
C SER A 37 -23.16 -0.13 9.43
N GLU A 38 -21.95 0.41 9.42
CA GLU A 38 -20.73 -0.36 9.25
C GLU A 38 -19.66 0.12 10.23
N MET A 39 -19.01 -0.84 10.87
CA MET A 39 -17.87 -0.60 11.75
C MET A 39 -16.63 -1.28 11.18
N ASN A 40 -15.57 -0.52 11.10
CA ASN A 40 -14.29 -0.96 10.58
C ASN A 40 -13.21 -0.84 11.65
N ARG A 41 -12.27 -1.76 11.65
CA ARG A 41 -11.03 -1.65 12.40
C ARG A 41 -9.85 -2.06 11.55
N GLY A 42 -8.81 -1.24 11.55
CA GLY A 42 -7.54 -1.50 10.91
C GLY A 42 -6.41 -1.56 11.92
N MET A 43 -5.46 -2.43 11.68
CA MET A 43 -4.20 -2.50 12.41
C MET A 43 -3.06 -2.62 11.42
N ARG A 44 -2.11 -1.72 11.51
CA ARG A 44 -0.84 -1.77 10.79
C ARG A 44 0.29 -1.80 11.79
N TRP A 45 1.20 -2.73 11.63
CA TRP A 45 2.49 -2.68 12.31
C TRP A 45 3.61 -2.70 11.30
N GLN A 46 4.71 -2.07 11.65
CA GLN A 46 5.91 -2.04 10.83
C GLN A 46 7.13 -2.07 11.71
N THR A 47 8.18 -2.69 11.22
CA THR A 47 9.50 -2.69 11.85
C THR A 47 10.55 -2.43 10.81
N GLU A 48 11.57 -1.67 11.19
CA GLU A 48 12.72 -1.39 10.36
C GLU A 48 13.98 -1.46 11.22
N ASN A 49 14.93 -2.26 10.77
CA ASN A 49 16.21 -2.44 11.43
C ASN A 49 17.31 -2.26 10.40
N TYR A 50 18.25 -1.37 10.67
CA TYR A 50 19.38 -1.22 9.78
C TYR A 50 20.67 -0.87 10.51
N PHE A 51 21.76 -1.32 9.91
CA PHE A 51 23.11 -1.00 10.28
C PHE A 51 23.68 -0.01 9.26
N SER A 52 24.30 1.05 9.76
CA SER A 52 25.00 2.03 8.92
C SER A 52 26.45 2.18 9.35
N TYR A 53 27.33 2.20 8.35
CA TYR A 53 28.76 2.45 8.50
C TYR A 53 29.17 3.58 7.57
N ASN A 54 29.83 4.60 8.11
CA ASN A 54 30.34 5.73 7.35
C ASN A 54 31.79 5.95 7.76
N GLN A 55 32.68 6.00 6.78
CA GLN A 55 34.12 6.22 7.02
C GLN A 55 34.74 6.98 5.86
N THR A 56 35.68 7.88 6.22
CA THR A 56 36.52 8.54 5.28
C THR A 56 37.92 7.94 5.39
N PHE A 57 38.46 7.48 4.27
CA PHE A 57 39.84 6.96 4.18
C PHE A 57 40.71 7.91 3.37
N ALA A 58 41.94 8.09 3.81
CA ALA A 58 42.95 8.94 3.13
C ALA A 58 42.38 10.32 2.71
N GLU A 59 41.49 10.90 3.51
CA GLU A 59 40.84 12.21 3.32
C GLU A 59 40.06 12.39 2.00
N LYS A 60 40.08 11.40 1.12
CA LYS A 60 39.49 11.49 -0.24
C LYS A 60 38.44 10.42 -0.53
N HIS A 61 38.45 9.33 0.20
CA HIS A 61 37.56 8.18 -0.05
C HIS A 61 36.45 8.14 1.01
N ASN A 62 35.30 8.65 0.69
CA ASN A 62 34.14 8.58 1.58
C ASN A 62 33.31 7.36 1.20
N VAL A 63 33.13 6.45 2.14
CA VAL A 63 32.34 5.22 2.00
C VAL A 63 31.20 5.24 3.00
N SER A 64 30.00 5.05 2.52
CA SER A 64 28.80 4.82 3.35
C SER A 64 28.17 3.50 2.96
N VAL A 65 27.91 2.65 3.94
CA VAL A 65 27.25 1.36 3.75
C VAL A 65 26.03 1.29 4.66
N VAL A 66 24.91 0.91 4.09
CA VAL A 66 23.67 0.65 4.83
C VAL A 66 23.20 -0.78 4.49
N LEU A 67 22.95 -1.56 5.51
CA LEU A 67 22.35 -2.90 5.40
C LEU A 67 21.15 -2.95 6.32
N GLY A 68 20.02 -3.40 5.81
CA GLY A 68 18.82 -3.39 6.63
C GLY A 68 17.75 -4.37 6.18
N GLN A 69 16.77 -4.47 7.06
CA GLN A 69 15.53 -5.19 6.82
C GLN A 69 14.35 -4.34 7.27
N SER A 70 13.22 -4.51 6.60
CA SER A 70 11.94 -3.99 7.07
C SER A 70 10.85 -5.04 6.89
N ALA A 71 9.84 -4.99 7.75
CA ALA A 71 8.64 -5.78 7.61
C ALA A 71 7.44 -4.93 8.02
N ALA A 72 6.35 -5.08 7.29
CA ALA A 72 5.08 -4.44 7.61
C ALA A 72 3.93 -5.40 7.35
N ARG A 73 2.88 -5.27 8.15
CA ARG A 73 1.64 -6.01 7.97
C ARG A 73 0.47 -5.09 8.23
N TYR A 74 -0.48 -5.14 7.33
CA TYR A 74 -1.77 -4.48 7.48
C TYR A 74 -2.86 -5.54 7.58
N ARG A 75 -3.81 -5.31 8.47
CA ARG A 75 -5.00 -6.12 8.61
C ARG A 75 -6.18 -5.20 8.89
N SER A 76 -7.26 -5.35 8.14
CA SER A 76 -8.53 -4.70 8.44
C SER A 76 -9.65 -5.74 8.51
N ARG A 77 -10.68 -5.39 9.23
CA ARG A 77 -11.94 -6.12 9.30
C ARG A 77 -13.06 -5.12 9.33
N ASN A 78 -14.15 -5.45 8.67
CA ASN A 78 -15.41 -4.75 8.77
C ASN A 78 -16.51 -5.68 9.26
N ILE A 79 -17.50 -5.09 9.83
CA ILE A 79 -18.78 -5.69 10.13
C ILE A 79 -19.86 -4.64 9.92
N GLY A 80 -20.93 -4.99 9.28
CA GLY A 80 -22.03 -4.07 9.03
C GLY A 80 -23.32 -4.78 8.71
N GLY A 81 -24.37 -4.02 8.65
CA GLY A 81 -25.68 -4.48 8.27
C GLY A 81 -26.49 -3.38 7.61
N LYS A 82 -27.44 -3.79 6.83
CA LYS A 82 -28.48 -2.97 6.23
C LYS A 82 -29.83 -3.58 6.56
N ASP A 83 -30.75 -2.76 6.95
CA ASP A 83 -32.11 -3.15 7.26
C ASP A 83 -33.10 -2.15 6.69
N PHE A 84 -34.36 -2.51 6.65
CA PHE A 84 -35.40 -1.82 5.90
C PHE A 84 -36.58 -1.47 6.77
N ASP A 85 -37.50 -0.65 6.23
CA ASP A 85 -38.74 -0.24 6.83
C ASP A 85 -38.58 0.42 8.20
N LEU A 86 -37.93 1.59 8.20
CA LEU A 86 -37.81 2.40 9.41
C LEU A 86 -39.19 2.76 9.97
N PHE A 87 -39.38 2.61 11.28
CA PHE A 87 -40.66 2.88 11.95
C PHE A 87 -41.10 4.35 11.83
N ASP A 88 -40.14 5.26 11.65
CA ASP A 88 -40.42 6.64 11.27
C ASP A 88 -39.30 7.17 10.35
N LEU A 89 -39.55 8.28 9.68
CA LEU A 89 -38.63 8.89 8.74
C LEU A 89 -37.80 10.04 9.35
N ASN A 90 -37.74 10.16 10.65
CA ASN A 90 -36.90 11.15 11.30
C ASN A 90 -35.42 10.70 11.30
N PRO A 91 -34.48 11.46 10.74
CA PRO A 91 -33.06 11.10 10.70
C PRO A 91 -32.44 10.78 12.06
N ILE A 92 -32.96 11.37 13.14
CA ILE A 92 -32.47 11.11 14.51
C ILE A 92 -32.72 9.66 14.94
N HIS A 93 -33.77 9.05 14.41
CA HIS A 93 -34.15 7.68 14.72
C HIS A 93 -33.61 6.64 13.70
N ALA A 94 -32.89 7.10 12.67
CA ALA A 94 -32.36 6.22 11.62
C ALA A 94 -31.15 5.41 12.14
N ASN A 95 -31.45 4.29 12.79
CA ASN A 95 -30.46 3.31 13.25
C ASN A 95 -31.00 1.88 13.00
N ILE A 96 -30.12 0.88 12.98
CA ILE A 96 -30.52 -0.51 12.66
C ILE A 96 -31.62 -1.03 13.61
N GLY A 97 -31.60 -0.63 14.88
CA GLY A 97 -32.64 -1.03 15.83
C GLY A 97 -34.01 -0.38 15.60
N SER A 98 -34.11 0.57 14.67
CA SER A 98 -35.36 1.24 14.28
C SER A 98 -36.02 0.62 13.04
N ALA A 99 -35.39 -0.36 12.42
CA ALA A 99 -35.93 -1.07 11.29
C ALA A 99 -36.99 -2.08 11.75
N THR A 100 -38.03 -2.26 10.96
CA THR A 100 -39.19 -3.11 11.27
C THR A 100 -39.41 -4.23 10.26
N ALA A 101 -38.53 -4.31 9.23
CA ALA A 101 -38.58 -5.39 8.26
C ALA A 101 -38.38 -6.76 8.93
N ALA A 102 -38.86 -7.82 8.25
CA ALA A 102 -38.62 -9.18 8.73
C ALA A 102 -37.10 -9.49 8.73
N GLU A 103 -36.63 -10.27 9.72
CA GLU A 103 -35.19 -10.65 9.83
C GLU A 103 -34.64 -11.30 8.55
N THR A 104 -35.49 -11.90 7.73
CA THR A 104 -35.14 -12.50 6.44
C THR A 104 -34.76 -11.46 5.36
N GLU A 105 -35.11 -10.20 5.55
CA GLU A 105 -34.82 -9.10 4.64
C GLU A 105 -33.56 -8.34 5.03
N SER A 106 -33.12 -8.49 6.27
CA SER A 106 -31.88 -7.87 6.76
C SER A 106 -30.66 -8.42 6.05
N ILE A 107 -29.76 -7.52 5.63
CA ILE A 107 -28.51 -7.87 4.95
C ILE A 107 -27.35 -7.63 5.91
N LEU A 108 -26.65 -8.69 6.26
CA LEU A 108 -25.45 -8.61 7.10
C LEU A 108 -24.21 -8.92 6.26
N TRP A 109 -23.12 -8.21 6.53
CA TRP A 109 -21.82 -8.48 5.93
C TRP A 109 -20.71 -8.36 6.96
N GLY A 110 -19.54 -8.87 6.60
CA GLY A 110 -18.37 -8.85 7.45
C GLY A 110 -17.91 -10.24 7.88
N GLY A 111 -16.89 -10.27 8.68
CA GLY A 111 -16.31 -11.51 9.21
C GLY A 111 -14.97 -11.87 8.58
N ILE A 112 -14.69 -13.18 8.45
CA ILE A 112 -13.36 -13.66 7.99
C ILE A 112 -13.16 -13.40 6.49
N GLY A 113 -14.24 -13.47 5.69
CA GLY A 113 -14.18 -13.29 4.23
C GLY A 113 -13.84 -11.86 3.80
N ASP A 114 -14.23 -10.87 4.61
CA ASP A 114 -14.05 -9.45 4.32
C ASP A 114 -12.78 -8.86 4.96
N ALA A 115 -11.93 -9.70 5.53
CA ALA A 115 -10.67 -9.26 6.13
C ALA A 115 -9.60 -9.03 5.06
N THR A 116 -9.12 -7.79 4.94
CA THR A 116 -7.92 -7.49 4.16
C THR A 116 -6.66 -7.87 4.93
N HIS A 117 -5.69 -8.44 4.24
CA HIS A 117 -4.50 -8.98 4.86
C HIS A 117 -3.29 -8.83 3.94
N THR A 118 -2.51 -7.78 4.17
CA THR A 118 -1.32 -7.51 3.36
C THR A 118 -0.07 -7.59 4.23
N SER A 119 0.97 -8.22 3.72
CA SER A 119 2.26 -8.31 4.39
C SER A 119 3.39 -8.10 3.40
N ILE A 120 4.37 -7.29 3.78
CA ILE A 120 5.58 -7.02 3.01
C ILE A 120 6.78 -7.27 3.91
N ALA A 121 7.82 -7.88 3.34
CA ALA A 121 9.12 -8.01 3.99
C ALA A 121 10.21 -7.63 2.98
N SER A 122 11.19 -6.87 3.43
CA SER A 122 12.24 -6.32 2.57
C SER A 122 13.61 -6.48 3.22
N TYR A 123 14.59 -6.83 2.40
CA TYR A 123 16.00 -6.76 2.74
C TYR A 123 16.69 -5.81 1.77
N PHE A 124 17.52 -4.92 2.27
CA PHE A 124 18.17 -3.94 1.41
C PHE A 124 19.60 -3.71 1.82
N GLY A 125 20.42 -3.44 0.81
CA GLY A 125 21.80 -3.01 0.95
C GLY A 125 22.09 -1.85 0.02
N ARG A 126 22.80 -0.85 0.54
CA ARG A 126 23.24 0.33 -0.21
C ARG A 126 24.68 0.65 0.11
N ILE A 127 25.43 0.94 -0.92
CA ILE A 127 26.81 1.43 -0.83
C ILE A 127 26.87 2.75 -1.58
N ASP A 128 27.32 3.79 -0.89
CA ASP A 128 27.63 5.07 -1.47
C ASP A 128 29.15 5.25 -1.38
N TYR A 129 29.77 5.57 -2.48
CA TYR A 129 31.18 5.88 -2.57
C TYR A 129 31.40 7.25 -3.21
N ASN A 130 32.18 8.08 -2.56
CA ASN A 130 32.53 9.39 -3.07
C ASN A 130 34.08 9.57 -3.00
N PHE A 131 34.65 9.78 -4.16
CA PHE A 131 36.09 10.06 -4.29
C PHE A 131 36.35 11.53 -4.49
N ALA A 132 36.98 12.17 -3.49
CA ALA A 132 37.44 13.57 -3.52
C ALA A 132 36.36 14.57 -3.98
N GLU A 133 35.08 14.28 -3.71
CA GLU A 133 33.91 15.04 -4.18
C GLU A 133 33.80 15.19 -5.71
N ARG A 134 34.57 14.38 -6.45
CA ARG A 134 34.59 14.34 -7.91
C ARG A 134 33.74 13.27 -8.49
N TYR A 135 33.98 12.03 -8.07
CA TYR A 135 33.29 10.84 -8.57
C TYR A 135 32.40 10.25 -7.48
N MET A 136 31.15 10.05 -7.80
CA MET A 136 30.18 9.49 -6.90
C MET A 136 29.62 8.23 -7.54
N LEU A 137 29.57 7.15 -6.77
CA LEU A 137 28.94 5.88 -7.12
C LEU A 137 27.97 5.51 -6.01
N GLN A 138 26.76 5.16 -6.39
CA GLN A 138 25.80 4.55 -5.49
C GLN A 138 25.33 3.24 -6.10
N VAL A 139 25.29 2.19 -5.30
CA VAL A 139 24.73 0.90 -5.65
C VAL A 139 23.73 0.52 -4.58
N THR A 140 22.53 0.13 -5.00
CA THR A 140 21.49 -0.35 -4.09
C THR A 140 20.94 -1.66 -4.62
N VAL A 141 20.76 -2.62 -3.74
CA VAL A 141 20.04 -3.86 -4.02
C VAL A 141 18.96 -4.01 -2.97
N ARG A 142 17.73 -4.23 -3.43
CA ARG A 142 16.58 -4.48 -2.57
C ARG A 142 15.90 -5.78 -2.97
N ARG A 143 15.59 -6.60 -2.00
CA ARG A 143 14.81 -7.82 -2.17
C ARG A 143 13.52 -7.68 -1.38
N ASP A 144 12.40 -7.62 -2.08
CA ASP A 144 11.07 -7.43 -1.50
C ASP A 144 10.22 -8.67 -1.69
N GLY A 145 9.52 -9.05 -0.64
CA GLY A 145 8.53 -10.12 -0.65
C GLY A 145 7.17 -9.61 -0.26
N SER A 146 6.14 -9.91 -1.07
CA SER A 146 4.78 -9.48 -0.86
C SER A 146 3.81 -10.65 -0.76
N SER A 147 2.80 -10.53 0.12
CA SER A 147 1.71 -11.48 0.24
C SER A 147 0.74 -11.47 -0.94
N HIS A 148 0.79 -10.46 -1.80
CA HIS A 148 -0.04 -10.37 -3.01
C HIS A 148 0.32 -11.44 -4.04
N PHE A 149 1.54 -11.99 -3.97
CA PHE A 149 2.03 -13.00 -4.91
C PHE A 149 1.97 -14.43 -4.34
N GLY A 150 1.79 -15.41 -5.22
CA GLY A 150 1.78 -16.82 -4.86
C GLY A 150 3.12 -17.31 -4.29
N ALA A 151 3.10 -18.47 -3.66
CA ALA A 151 4.22 -19.02 -2.88
C ALA A 151 5.57 -19.03 -3.62
N ASN A 152 5.56 -19.32 -4.92
CA ASN A 152 6.79 -19.44 -5.73
C ASN A 152 7.32 -18.10 -6.27
N ASN A 153 6.52 -17.03 -6.24
CA ASN A 153 6.84 -15.74 -6.85
C ASN A 153 6.74 -14.56 -5.86
N LYS A 154 6.83 -14.84 -4.56
CA LYS A 154 6.68 -13.81 -3.52
C LYS A 154 7.80 -12.79 -3.51
N TRP A 155 8.99 -13.16 -3.98
CA TRP A 155 10.19 -12.36 -3.83
C TRP A 155 10.66 -11.82 -5.17
N GLY A 156 10.88 -10.51 -5.22
CA GLY A 156 11.55 -9.81 -6.30
C GLY A 156 12.86 -9.20 -5.84
N VAL A 157 13.83 -9.04 -6.76
CA VAL A 157 15.10 -8.37 -6.52
C VAL A 157 15.19 -7.15 -7.42
N PHE A 158 15.47 -6.01 -6.83
CA PHE A 158 15.45 -4.70 -7.49
C PHE A 158 16.82 -4.02 -7.33
N PRO A 159 17.73 -4.22 -8.27
CA PRO A 159 19.01 -3.53 -8.30
C PRO A 159 18.86 -2.13 -8.88
N SER A 160 19.70 -1.21 -8.38
CA SER A 160 19.85 0.12 -8.95
C SER A 160 21.28 0.64 -8.75
N PHE A 161 21.74 1.48 -9.65
CA PHE A 161 22.99 2.19 -9.49
C PHE A 161 22.91 3.61 -10.05
N SER A 162 23.73 4.50 -9.50
CA SER A 162 23.89 5.84 -10.02
C SER A 162 25.37 6.25 -10.00
N LEU A 163 25.73 7.02 -11.00
CA LEU A 163 27.04 7.62 -11.16
C LEU A 163 26.91 9.15 -11.16
N GLY A 164 27.86 9.82 -10.56
CA GLY A 164 27.95 11.28 -10.58
C GLY A 164 29.37 11.73 -10.82
N TRP A 165 29.52 12.79 -11.61
CA TRP A 165 30.79 13.42 -11.85
C TRP A 165 30.67 14.93 -11.71
N ASN A 166 31.44 15.49 -10.77
CA ASN A 166 31.61 16.93 -10.56
C ASN A 166 32.78 17.41 -11.38
N VAL A 167 32.53 18.02 -12.52
CA VAL A 167 33.55 18.40 -13.48
C VAL A 167 34.47 19.48 -12.92
N TRP A 168 33.94 20.50 -12.26
CA TRP A 168 34.76 21.60 -11.72
C TRP A 168 35.64 21.21 -10.52
N ASN A 169 35.40 20.04 -9.93
CA ASN A 169 36.27 19.52 -8.88
C ASN A 169 37.53 18.82 -9.43
N GLU A 170 37.66 18.68 -10.76
CA GLU A 170 38.88 18.18 -11.39
C GLU A 170 40.00 19.21 -11.36
N PRO A 171 41.23 18.85 -10.92
CA PRO A 171 42.33 19.81 -10.73
C PRO A 171 42.71 20.56 -12.00
N TYR A 172 42.55 19.92 -13.19
CA TYR A 172 42.89 20.53 -14.48
C TYR A 172 41.72 21.35 -15.04
N LEU A 173 40.46 21.05 -14.71
CA LEU A 173 39.29 21.80 -15.18
C LEU A 173 38.91 22.94 -14.23
N ALA A 174 39.27 22.85 -12.97
CA ALA A 174 39.00 23.91 -11.97
C ALA A 174 39.58 25.28 -12.39
N LYS A 175 40.73 25.27 -13.10
CA LYS A 175 41.35 26.48 -13.63
C LYS A 175 40.63 27.10 -14.82
N MET A 176 39.75 26.32 -15.48
CA MET A 176 38.98 26.75 -16.65
C MET A 176 37.55 27.15 -16.26
N LYS A 177 37.21 27.06 -14.98
CA LYS A 177 35.88 27.39 -14.47
C LYS A 177 35.55 28.86 -14.69
N PRO A 178 34.51 29.23 -15.45
CA PRO A 178 34.07 30.60 -15.59
C PRO A 178 33.45 31.11 -14.26
N GLU A 179 33.64 32.38 -13.92
CA GLU A 179 33.08 32.98 -12.70
C GLU A 179 31.55 32.90 -12.61
N TRP A 180 30.85 32.89 -13.77
CA TRP A 180 29.39 32.82 -13.84
C TRP A 180 28.84 31.40 -13.82
N PHE A 181 29.69 30.35 -13.86
CA PHE A 181 29.25 28.97 -13.95
C PHE A 181 29.79 28.09 -12.81
N ASP A 182 29.09 28.12 -11.68
CA ASP A 182 29.60 27.53 -10.43
C ASP A 182 29.54 26.01 -10.37
N VAL A 183 28.54 25.37 -10.98
CA VAL A 183 28.37 23.94 -10.87
C VAL A 183 28.17 23.28 -12.22
N LEU A 184 29.05 22.34 -12.55
CA LEU A 184 28.87 21.42 -13.69
C LEU A 184 28.95 19.97 -13.18
N LYS A 185 27.82 19.31 -13.14
CA LYS A 185 27.70 17.94 -12.64
C LYS A 185 26.91 17.07 -13.61
N PHE A 186 27.54 15.99 -14.04
CA PHE A 186 26.84 14.93 -14.79
C PHE A 186 26.35 13.84 -13.84
N ARG A 187 25.15 13.32 -14.11
CA ARG A 187 24.57 12.19 -13.37
C ARG A 187 23.97 11.20 -14.34
N PHE A 188 24.19 9.94 -14.04
CA PHE A 188 23.56 8.82 -14.72
C PHE A 188 22.99 7.89 -13.68
N SER A 189 21.76 7.39 -13.88
CA SER A 189 21.15 6.42 -12.99
C SER A 189 20.35 5.38 -13.78
N TRP A 190 20.39 4.17 -13.28
CA TRP A 190 19.62 3.05 -13.79
C TRP A 190 19.08 2.24 -12.61
N GLY A 191 17.88 1.67 -12.76
CA GLY A 191 17.29 0.83 -11.73
C GLY A 191 16.06 0.08 -12.21
N GLN A 192 15.76 -1.00 -11.50
CA GLN A 192 14.55 -1.78 -11.66
C GLN A 192 13.62 -1.51 -10.47
N ASN A 193 12.34 -1.31 -10.77
CA ASN A 193 11.30 -1.17 -9.76
C ASN A 193 10.28 -2.31 -9.89
N GLY A 194 9.81 -2.80 -8.75
CA GLY A 194 8.69 -3.72 -8.67
C GLY A 194 7.36 -2.99 -8.57
N ASN A 195 6.31 -3.64 -9.01
CA ASN A 195 4.93 -3.22 -8.78
C ASN A 195 4.17 -4.37 -8.13
N GLU A 196 3.59 -4.13 -6.96
CA GLU A 196 2.73 -5.07 -6.22
C GLU A 196 1.25 -4.65 -6.21
N SER A 197 0.86 -3.64 -6.98
CA SER A 197 -0.50 -3.10 -7.05
C SER A 197 -1.47 -4.06 -7.74
N ILE A 198 -1.59 -5.25 -7.16
CA ILE A 198 -2.58 -6.27 -7.50
C ILE A 198 -3.44 -6.53 -6.27
N GLY A 199 -4.72 -6.84 -6.48
CA GLY A 199 -5.62 -7.16 -5.36
C GLY A 199 -5.19 -8.41 -4.59
N ASP A 200 -5.60 -8.48 -3.33
CA ASP A 200 -5.35 -9.62 -2.45
C ASP A 200 -5.83 -10.95 -3.08
N PHE A 201 -5.05 -12.00 -2.88
CA PHE A 201 -5.36 -13.37 -3.29
C PHE A 201 -5.58 -13.60 -4.80
N ARG A 202 -5.26 -12.65 -5.68
CA ARG A 202 -5.44 -12.78 -7.13
C ARG A 202 -4.62 -13.89 -7.77
N TYR A 203 -3.64 -14.45 -7.07
CA TYR A 203 -2.88 -15.61 -7.50
C TYR A 203 -3.63 -16.94 -7.33
N ARG A 204 -4.80 -16.93 -6.69
CA ARG A 204 -5.67 -18.11 -6.55
C ARG A 204 -6.64 -18.18 -7.71
N ALA A 205 -6.93 -19.39 -8.17
CA ALA A 205 -8.04 -19.61 -9.07
C ALA A 205 -9.34 -19.30 -8.31
N LEU A 206 -10.03 -18.26 -8.74
CA LEU A 206 -11.33 -17.87 -8.20
C LEU A 206 -12.41 -18.49 -9.08
N MET A 207 -13.33 -19.22 -8.48
CA MET A 207 -14.56 -19.62 -9.15
C MET A 207 -15.61 -18.54 -8.92
N SER A 208 -16.15 -17.99 -10.00
CA SER A 208 -17.31 -17.12 -9.95
C SER A 208 -18.56 -17.99 -10.04
N GLY A 209 -19.36 -17.99 -9.00
CA GLY A 209 -20.69 -18.58 -9.02
C GLY A 209 -21.72 -17.66 -9.71
N GLY A 210 -22.94 -18.12 -9.85
CA GLY A 210 -24.03 -17.32 -10.40
C GLY A 210 -24.11 -17.29 -11.94
N GLN A 211 -23.37 -18.15 -12.63
CA GLN A 211 -23.55 -18.38 -14.05
C GLN A 211 -24.73 -19.34 -14.24
N ASN A 212 -25.87 -18.78 -14.58
CA ASN A 212 -27.03 -19.59 -14.91
C ASN A 212 -26.93 -20.09 -16.35
N TYR A 213 -27.18 -21.36 -16.56
CA TYR A 213 -27.29 -21.91 -17.92
C TYR A 213 -28.68 -22.53 -18.13
N TYR A 214 -29.11 -22.46 -19.38
CA TYR A 214 -30.42 -23.02 -19.76
C TYR A 214 -30.25 -24.51 -20.09
N PHE A 215 -30.89 -25.36 -19.30
CA PHE A 215 -30.89 -26.80 -19.52
C PHE A 215 -32.24 -27.42 -19.23
N GLY A 216 -32.75 -28.21 -20.19
CA GLY A 216 -34.01 -28.94 -20.01
C GLY A 216 -35.25 -28.05 -19.85
N GLY A 217 -35.25 -26.84 -20.43
CA GLY A 217 -36.41 -25.95 -20.38
C GLY A 217 -36.46 -25.00 -19.17
N SER A 218 -35.40 -24.97 -18.34
CA SER A 218 -35.31 -24.04 -17.21
C SER A 218 -33.89 -23.52 -16.99
N TYR A 219 -33.78 -22.32 -16.40
CA TYR A 219 -32.52 -21.80 -15.88
C TYR A 219 -32.15 -22.53 -14.60
N LYS A 220 -30.91 -22.96 -14.51
CA LYS A 220 -30.33 -23.59 -13.32
C LYS A 220 -29.04 -22.87 -12.93
#